data_ad4be7826750e0ebe4fb321a2449e574
#
_entry.id   ad4be7826750e0ebe4fb321a2449e574
#
_cell.length_a   1.000
_cell.length_b   1.000
_cell.length_c   1.000
_cell.angle_alpha   90.00
_cell.angle_beta   90.00
_cell.angle_gamma   90.00
#
_symmetry.space_group_name_H-M   'P 1'
#
loop_
_entity.id
_entity.type
_entity.pdbx_description
1 polymer ?
#
loop_
_entity_poly.entity_id
_entity_poly.type
_entity_poly.pdbx_seq_one_letter_code
_entity_poly.pdbx_strand_id
1 'polypeptide(L)'
;KEKGGVKNIYFVGCGGSLGALYPAKTFMEREAQVLRSAWINSNEFVHSTPKDFGENSIICLACHKGNTPETIQAAKLGKEKGAAVIILTWLEESEIIEFGDYIIRYTFDASLDHLAGDIDYAGEKTQCALLVAVELLAQTEGYENYEKFYKGLGMISKIIKNARKHVAERAEAFAEEYKNDSVIYTMGSGASYGAAYMESICIFMEMQWLDSSSIHTGEYFHGPFEITDANRPFMIQISEGTTRELDERALTFLKKYAKRIEVLDAKELGLSTIDASVVDYFNHALFNNVYPIYNHALATKREHPLATRRY
;
A
#
# COMPACT_ATOMS: atom_id res chain seq x y z
N LYS A 1 4.03 28.42 2.95
CA LYS A 1 4.91 29.58 3.33
C LYS A 1 4.06 30.75 3.86
N GLU A 2 2.91 31.05 3.25
CA GLU A 2 2.05 32.18 3.66
C GLU A 2 1.46 32.04 5.07
N LYS A 3 1.24 30.82 5.56
CA LYS A 3 0.69 30.51 6.90
C LYS A 3 1.75 30.12 7.94
N GLY A 4 3.01 30.50 7.77
CA GLY A 4 4.09 30.16 8.71
C GLY A 4 4.69 28.76 8.51
N GLY A 5 4.41 28.14 7.36
CA GLY A 5 4.95 26.84 6.96
C GLY A 5 4.15 25.65 7.45
N VAL A 6 4.43 24.48 6.88
CA VAL A 6 3.82 23.19 7.23
C VAL A 6 4.59 22.56 8.37
N LYS A 7 3.90 22.02 9.37
CA LYS A 7 4.47 21.30 10.51
C LYS A 7 4.21 19.81 10.46
N ASN A 8 3.07 19.40 9.91
CA ASN A 8 2.66 18.02 9.86
C ASN A 8 1.84 17.69 8.61
N ILE A 9 1.90 16.42 8.22
CA ILE A 9 1.06 15.84 7.17
C ILE A 9 0.33 14.61 7.71
N TYR A 10 -0.98 14.54 7.48
CA TYR A 10 -1.83 13.42 7.86
C TYR A 10 -2.23 12.66 6.60
N PHE A 11 -1.88 11.38 6.55
CA PHE A 11 -2.30 10.45 5.50
C PHE A 11 -3.57 9.73 5.96
N VAL A 12 -4.70 10.04 5.33
CA VAL A 12 -6.02 9.63 5.82
C VAL A 12 -6.82 8.92 4.71
N GLY A 13 -7.44 7.80 5.05
CA GLY A 13 -8.24 6.99 4.13
C GLY A 13 -8.86 5.79 4.84
N CYS A 14 -9.51 4.91 4.08
CA CYS A 14 -10.05 3.65 4.60
C CYS A 14 -9.64 2.49 3.70
N GLY A 15 -9.47 1.30 4.28
CA GLY A 15 -9.21 0.07 3.54
C GLY A 15 -8.02 0.17 2.58
N GLY A 16 -8.22 -0.23 1.33
CA GLY A 16 -7.18 -0.17 0.30
C GLY A 16 -6.68 1.25 -0.01
N SER A 17 -7.48 2.29 0.24
CA SER A 17 -7.02 3.67 0.12
C SER A 17 -6.06 4.05 1.25
N LEU A 18 -6.33 3.60 2.47
CA LEU A 18 -5.44 3.81 3.60
C LEU A 18 -4.11 3.03 3.42
N GLY A 19 -4.18 1.76 2.99
CA GLY A 19 -2.98 0.96 2.73
C GLY A 19 -2.06 1.54 1.66
N ALA A 20 -2.64 2.13 0.60
CA ALA A 20 -1.88 2.79 -0.45
C ALA A 20 -1.10 4.04 0.01
N LEU A 21 -1.50 4.67 1.11
CA LEU A 21 -0.81 5.81 1.72
C LEU A 21 0.39 5.39 2.61
N TYR A 22 0.52 4.10 2.91
CA TYR A 22 1.51 3.59 3.86
C TYR A 22 2.97 3.89 3.46
N PRO A 23 3.39 3.76 2.18
CA PRO A 23 4.75 4.12 1.76
C PRO A 23 5.07 5.61 1.96
N ALA A 24 4.11 6.49 1.71
CA ALA A 24 4.27 7.94 1.92
C ALA A 24 4.50 8.26 3.41
N LYS A 25 3.73 7.63 4.29
CA LYS A 25 3.94 7.72 5.74
C LYS A 25 5.34 7.22 6.13
N THR A 26 5.72 6.03 5.65
CA THR A 26 7.03 5.43 5.95
C THR A 26 8.18 6.30 5.44
N PHE A 27 8.03 6.89 4.26
CA PHE A 27 8.99 7.84 3.71
C PHE A 27 9.16 9.06 4.64
N MET A 28 8.06 9.70 5.02
CA MET A 28 8.12 10.87 5.90
C MET A 28 8.72 10.56 7.27
N GLU A 29 8.40 9.41 7.86
CA GLU A 29 8.95 9.00 9.16
C GLU A 29 10.46 8.74 9.13
N ARG A 30 11.00 8.34 7.97
CA ARG A 30 12.42 8.01 7.83
C ARG A 30 13.27 9.17 7.34
N GLU A 31 12.74 9.99 6.47
CA GLU A 31 13.51 11.02 5.79
C GLU A 31 13.31 12.43 6.39
N ALA A 32 12.13 12.74 6.96
CA ALA A 32 11.88 14.04 7.54
C ALA A 32 12.51 14.19 8.94
N GLN A 33 13.13 15.33 9.17
CA GLN A 33 13.76 15.68 10.47
C GLN A 33 12.85 16.59 11.31
N VAL A 34 12.11 17.46 10.66
CA VAL A 34 11.26 18.49 11.29
C VAL A 34 9.79 18.21 11.10
N LEU A 35 9.37 17.88 9.87
CA LEU A 35 8.00 17.55 9.53
C LEU A 35 7.55 16.27 10.25
N ARG A 36 6.35 16.31 10.80
CA ARG A 36 5.71 15.16 11.41
C ARG A 36 4.69 14.54 10.46
N SER A 37 4.56 13.22 10.51
CA SER A 37 3.53 12.51 9.74
C SER A 37 2.71 11.58 10.62
N ALA A 38 1.45 11.35 10.22
CA ALA A 38 0.59 10.35 10.82
C ALA A 38 -0.20 9.61 9.72
N TRP A 39 -0.56 8.38 10.01
CA TRP A 39 -1.35 7.52 9.14
C TRP A 39 -2.55 7.01 9.95
N ILE A 40 -3.75 7.47 9.62
CA ILE A 40 -4.94 7.31 10.45
C ILE A 40 -6.12 6.95 9.54
N ASN A 41 -6.96 6.00 9.93
CA ASN A 41 -8.20 5.74 9.17
C ASN A 41 -9.16 6.93 9.30
N SER A 42 -9.96 7.15 8.24
CA SER A 42 -10.81 8.35 8.15
C SER A 42 -11.79 8.48 9.31
N ASN A 43 -12.36 7.37 9.77
CA ASN A 43 -13.36 7.38 10.83
C ASN A 43 -12.76 7.77 12.19
N GLU A 44 -11.62 7.17 12.53
CA GLU A 44 -10.89 7.53 13.74
C GLU A 44 -10.38 8.98 13.69
N PHE A 45 -9.90 9.43 12.53
CA PHE A 45 -9.47 10.82 12.36
C PHE A 45 -10.58 11.81 12.66
N VAL A 46 -11.80 11.56 12.19
CA VAL A 46 -12.97 12.43 12.45
C VAL A 46 -13.36 12.44 13.93
N HIS A 47 -13.40 11.26 14.57
CA HIS A 47 -13.87 11.14 15.96
C HIS A 47 -12.80 11.44 17.01
N SER A 48 -11.51 11.29 16.65
CA SER A 48 -10.38 11.53 17.54
C SER A 48 -9.30 12.38 16.85
N THR A 49 -9.73 13.53 16.35
CA THR A 49 -8.85 14.46 15.62
C THR A 49 -7.65 14.86 16.47
N PRO A 50 -6.40 14.71 15.95
CA PRO A 50 -5.20 15.15 16.65
C PRO A 50 -5.27 16.64 17.01
N LYS A 51 -4.83 17.00 18.22
CA LYS A 51 -4.93 18.39 18.74
C LYS A 51 -4.07 19.39 17.98
N ASP A 52 -3.02 18.92 17.33
CA ASP A 52 -2.09 19.73 16.53
C ASP A 52 -2.54 19.84 15.05
N PHE A 53 -3.67 19.24 14.69
CA PHE A 53 -4.25 19.36 13.35
C PHE A 53 -4.93 20.72 13.17
N GLY A 54 -4.53 21.48 12.15
CA GLY A 54 -5.06 22.80 11.85
C GLY A 54 -4.34 23.52 10.72
N GLU A 55 -4.23 24.85 10.80
CA GLU A 55 -3.72 25.73 9.73
C GLU A 55 -2.30 25.41 9.22
N ASN A 56 -1.44 24.82 10.07
CA ASN A 56 -0.09 24.41 9.70
C ASN A 56 -0.02 22.92 9.29
N SER A 57 -1.17 22.30 9.02
CA SER A 57 -1.26 20.89 8.62
C SER A 57 -1.61 20.74 7.15
N ILE A 58 -1.15 19.64 6.58
CA ILE A 58 -1.67 19.07 5.33
C ILE A 58 -2.45 17.81 5.70
N ILE A 59 -3.63 17.63 5.11
CA ILE A 59 -4.31 16.34 5.09
C ILE A 59 -4.28 15.80 3.65
N CYS A 60 -3.65 14.65 3.48
CA CYS A 60 -3.59 13.92 2.22
C CYS A 60 -4.57 12.75 2.28
N LEU A 61 -5.69 12.89 1.61
CA LEU A 61 -6.80 11.95 1.62
C LEU A 61 -6.77 11.07 0.38
N ALA A 62 -6.93 9.76 0.56
CA ALA A 62 -7.17 8.86 -0.56
C ALA A 62 -8.60 8.32 -0.51
N CYS A 63 -9.35 8.53 -1.59
CA CYS A 63 -10.72 8.03 -1.74
C CYS A 63 -10.95 7.60 -3.19
N HIS A 64 -10.97 6.27 -3.44
CA HIS A 64 -10.94 5.70 -4.79
C HIS A 64 -12.05 6.25 -5.70
N LYS A 65 -13.30 6.14 -5.27
CA LYS A 65 -14.48 6.66 -6.00
C LYS A 65 -14.95 8.01 -5.48
N GLY A 66 -14.28 8.57 -4.45
CA GLY A 66 -14.62 9.85 -3.88
C GLY A 66 -15.96 9.92 -3.13
N ASN A 67 -16.52 8.79 -2.76
CA ASN A 67 -17.85 8.67 -2.13
C ASN A 67 -17.85 7.97 -0.76
N THR A 68 -16.69 7.71 -0.16
CA THR A 68 -16.61 7.11 1.19
C THR A 68 -16.99 8.15 2.24
N PRO A 69 -18.11 7.97 2.97
CA PRO A 69 -18.66 9.01 3.84
C PRO A 69 -17.68 9.52 4.90
N GLU A 70 -16.93 8.63 5.54
CA GLU A 70 -15.95 8.97 6.58
C GLU A 70 -14.78 9.78 6.01
N THR A 71 -14.37 9.49 4.77
CA THR A 71 -13.29 10.22 4.10
C THR A 71 -13.76 11.61 3.65
N ILE A 72 -15.02 11.73 3.22
CA ILE A 72 -15.64 13.03 2.93
C ILE A 72 -15.74 13.87 4.20
N GLN A 73 -16.15 13.29 5.33
CA GLN A 73 -16.19 14.01 6.61
C GLN A 73 -14.80 14.47 7.04
N ALA A 74 -13.75 13.64 6.84
CA ALA A 74 -12.38 14.04 7.13
C ALA A 74 -11.92 15.22 6.23
N ALA A 75 -12.33 15.24 4.95
CA ALA A 75 -12.05 16.36 4.05
C ALA A 75 -12.73 17.67 4.51
N LYS A 76 -14.02 17.58 4.88
CA LYS A 76 -14.78 18.72 5.44
C LYS A 76 -14.10 19.27 6.69
N LEU A 77 -13.72 18.39 7.62
CA LEU A 77 -13.02 18.78 8.84
C LEU A 77 -11.65 19.42 8.53
N GLY A 78 -10.93 18.96 7.51
CA GLY A 78 -9.71 19.60 7.02
C GLY A 78 -9.93 21.07 6.64
N LYS A 79 -10.97 21.34 5.86
CA LYS A 79 -11.36 22.70 5.49
C LYS A 79 -11.76 23.56 6.69
N GLU A 80 -12.59 23.03 7.58
CA GLU A 80 -13.06 23.72 8.79
C GLU A 80 -11.91 24.13 9.71
N LYS A 81 -10.88 23.28 9.82
CA LYS A 81 -9.68 23.52 10.63
C LYS A 81 -8.63 24.38 9.93
N GLY A 82 -8.84 24.77 8.68
CA GLY A 82 -7.91 25.59 7.90
C GLY A 82 -6.67 24.85 7.40
N ALA A 83 -6.65 23.50 7.44
CA ALA A 83 -5.59 22.69 6.87
C ALA A 83 -5.62 22.75 5.33
N ALA A 84 -4.48 22.51 4.69
CA ALA A 84 -4.45 22.29 3.24
C ALA A 84 -4.94 20.85 2.94
N VAL A 85 -5.93 20.72 2.06
CA VAL A 85 -6.58 19.46 1.73
C VAL A 85 -6.13 18.98 0.36
N ILE A 86 -5.40 17.88 0.33
CA ILE A 86 -4.99 17.17 -0.89
C ILE A 86 -5.83 15.90 -1.02
N ILE A 87 -6.46 15.70 -2.18
CA ILE A 87 -7.32 14.55 -2.45
C ILE A 87 -6.73 13.74 -3.60
N LEU A 88 -6.51 12.44 -3.33
CA LEU A 88 -6.18 11.45 -4.35
C LEU A 88 -7.44 10.65 -4.68
N THR A 89 -7.91 10.74 -5.93
CA THR A 89 -9.09 10.04 -6.41
C THR A 89 -8.90 9.55 -7.83
N TRP A 90 -9.69 8.57 -8.25
CA TRP A 90 -9.68 8.06 -9.63
C TRP A 90 -10.71 8.77 -10.50
N LEU A 91 -11.92 9.01 -9.97
CA LEU A 91 -13.01 9.60 -10.75
C LEU A 91 -12.81 11.10 -10.97
N GLU A 92 -13.26 11.56 -12.13
CA GLU A 92 -13.23 12.97 -12.50
C GLU A 92 -14.21 13.80 -11.70
N GLU A 93 -15.37 13.24 -11.43
CA GLU A 93 -16.44 13.85 -10.65
C GLU A 93 -16.75 12.96 -9.45
N SER A 94 -16.73 13.52 -8.28
CA SER A 94 -17.06 12.84 -7.04
C SER A 94 -17.28 13.83 -5.91
N GLU A 95 -18.06 13.45 -4.91
CA GLU A 95 -18.45 14.35 -3.80
C GLU A 95 -17.25 14.94 -3.05
N ILE A 96 -16.19 14.16 -2.84
CA ILE A 96 -15.05 14.58 -2.03
C ILE A 96 -14.27 15.75 -2.66
N ILE A 97 -14.26 15.89 -3.98
CA ILE A 97 -13.44 16.92 -4.67
C ILE A 97 -13.85 18.35 -4.32
N GLU A 98 -15.10 18.57 -3.90
CA GLU A 98 -15.59 19.89 -3.46
C GLU A 98 -14.81 20.42 -2.23
N PHE A 99 -14.20 19.53 -1.47
CA PHE A 99 -13.46 19.85 -0.25
C PHE A 99 -11.94 19.90 -0.44
N GLY A 100 -11.43 19.60 -1.65
CA GLY A 100 -10.00 19.61 -1.93
C GLY A 100 -9.49 21.00 -2.33
N ASP A 101 -8.33 21.38 -1.79
CA ASP A 101 -7.55 22.51 -2.34
C ASP A 101 -6.73 22.03 -3.54
N TYR A 102 -6.31 20.76 -3.52
CA TYR A 102 -5.54 20.13 -4.60
C TYR A 102 -6.13 18.74 -4.88
N ILE A 103 -6.44 18.48 -6.14
CA ILE A 103 -6.98 17.20 -6.60
C ILE A 103 -5.93 16.49 -7.46
N ILE A 104 -5.51 15.32 -7.03
CA ILE A 104 -4.59 14.45 -7.77
C ILE A 104 -5.37 13.26 -8.28
N ARG A 105 -5.45 13.15 -9.61
CA ARG A 105 -6.06 12.00 -10.28
C ARG A 105 -4.98 10.99 -10.62
N TYR A 106 -5.15 9.78 -10.15
CA TYR A 106 -4.21 8.72 -10.39
C TYR A 106 -4.71 7.76 -11.48
N THR A 107 -3.79 7.08 -12.13
CA THR A 107 -4.10 6.03 -13.10
C THR A 107 -4.61 4.79 -12.37
N PHE A 108 -5.63 4.14 -12.92
CA PHE A 108 -6.17 2.89 -12.42
C PHE A 108 -6.69 2.06 -13.59
N ASP A 109 -6.28 0.80 -13.66
CA ASP A 109 -6.83 -0.14 -14.61
C ASP A 109 -8.12 -0.74 -14.04
N ALA A 110 -9.25 -0.32 -14.59
CA ALA A 110 -10.55 -0.87 -14.27
C ALA A 110 -10.84 -2.17 -15.05
N SER A 111 -10.01 -2.54 -16.04
CA SER A 111 -10.15 -3.77 -16.77
C SER A 111 -9.76 -4.96 -15.89
N LEU A 112 -10.49 -6.05 -16.05
CA LEU A 112 -10.14 -7.32 -15.39
C LEU A 112 -9.03 -8.07 -16.13
N ASP A 113 -8.58 -7.56 -17.28
CA ASP A 113 -7.46 -8.13 -18.04
C ASP A 113 -6.11 -7.58 -17.54
N HIS A 114 -5.75 -7.99 -16.34
CA HIS A 114 -4.53 -7.58 -15.68
C HIS A 114 -3.24 -8.07 -16.37
N LEU A 115 -3.31 -8.87 -17.41
CA LEU A 115 -2.13 -9.36 -18.13
C LEU A 115 -1.78 -8.50 -19.34
N ALA A 116 -2.76 -7.80 -19.93
CA ALA A 116 -2.62 -7.13 -21.23
C ALA A 116 -2.51 -5.59 -21.17
N GLY A 117 -2.75 -4.96 -20.03
CA GLY A 117 -2.79 -3.49 -19.93
C GLY A 117 -1.42 -2.81 -20.06
N ASP A 118 -1.35 -1.78 -20.90
CA ASP A 118 -0.20 -0.87 -20.96
C ASP A 118 -0.37 0.29 -19.95
N ILE A 119 -0.40 -0.08 -18.67
CA ILE A 119 -0.61 0.87 -17.57
C ILE A 119 0.70 1.55 -17.20
N ASP A 120 0.63 2.83 -16.94
CA ASP A 120 1.69 3.56 -16.25
C ASP A 120 1.54 3.40 -14.73
N TYR A 121 2.23 2.41 -14.17
CA TYR A 121 2.24 2.17 -12.73
C TYR A 121 2.87 3.29 -11.92
N ALA A 122 3.68 4.18 -12.55
CA ALA A 122 4.22 5.36 -11.88
C ALA A 122 3.14 6.40 -11.52
N GLY A 123 2.02 6.39 -12.23
CA GLY A 123 0.89 7.29 -11.99
C GLY A 123 -0.21 6.74 -11.07
N GLU A 124 -0.01 5.57 -10.46
CA GLU A 124 -1.01 4.98 -9.56
C GLU A 124 -1.09 5.67 -8.19
N LYS A 125 -2.16 5.39 -7.46
CA LYS A 125 -2.48 6.00 -6.15
C LYS A 125 -1.32 6.01 -5.16
N THR A 126 -0.64 4.89 -5.00
CA THR A 126 0.48 4.75 -4.05
C THR A 126 1.63 5.67 -4.42
N GLN A 127 2.00 5.70 -5.70
CA GLN A 127 3.10 6.54 -6.18
C GLN A 127 2.71 8.02 -6.15
N CYS A 128 1.46 8.36 -6.45
CA CYS A 128 0.98 9.74 -6.29
C CYS A 128 1.04 10.19 -4.83
N ALA A 129 0.65 9.35 -3.87
CA ALA A 129 0.79 9.65 -2.44
C ALA A 129 2.25 9.82 -2.02
N LEU A 130 3.12 8.93 -2.49
CA LEU A 130 4.56 8.99 -2.21
C LEU A 130 5.19 10.25 -2.83
N LEU A 131 4.80 10.64 -4.04
CA LEU A 131 5.23 11.89 -4.67
C LEU A 131 4.82 13.12 -3.85
N VAL A 132 3.62 13.16 -3.28
CA VAL A 132 3.22 14.25 -2.36
C VAL A 132 4.20 14.37 -1.20
N ALA A 133 4.61 13.24 -0.61
CA ALA A 133 5.55 13.22 0.51
C ALA A 133 6.96 13.67 0.07
N VAL A 134 7.46 13.15 -1.05
CA VAL A 134 8.77 13.49 -1.62
C VAL A 134 8.87 14.96 -1.97
N GLU A 135 7.87 15.50 -2.67
CA GLU A 135 7.83 16.92 -3.04
C GLU A 135 7.71 17.83 -1.82
N LEU A 136 6.89 17.44 -0.85
CA LEU A 136 6.77 18.21 0.41
C LEU A 136 8.12 18.28 1.12
N LEU A 137 8.80 17.15 1.29
CA LEU A 137 10.10 17.10 1.95
C LEU A 137 11.15 17.90 1.18
N ALA A 138 11.26 17.70 -0.13
CA ALA A 138 12.23 18.39 -0.99
C ALA A 138 12.09 19.91 -0.93
N GLN A 139 10.85 20.44 -0.85
CA GLN A 139 10.57 21.86 -0.82
C GLN A 139 10.70 22.49 0.58
N THR A 140 10.66 21.70 1.65
CA THR A 140 10.70 22.20 3.03
C THR A 140 12.03 21.99 3.72
N GLU A 141 12.58 20.78 3.65
CA GLU A 141 13.80 20.38 4.34
C GLU A 141 14.95 20.03 3.38
N GLY A 142 14.62 19.80 2.10
CA GLY A 142 15.52 19.19 1.13
C GLY A 142 15.45 17.67 1.18
N TYR A 143 15.80 17.02 0.06
CA TYR A 143 15.87 15.56 -0.03
C TYR A 143 17.08 15.16 -0.88
N GLU A 144 18.10 14.58 -0.25
CA GLU A 144 19.38 14.25 -0.90
C GLU A 144 19.22 13.28 -2.07
N ASN A 145 18.32 12.29 -1.94
CA ASN A 145 18.11 11.26 -2.94
C ASN A 145 17.02 11.58 -3.96
N TYR A 146 16.63 12.85 -4.09
CA TYR A 146 15.52 13.29 -4.95
C TYR A 146 15.66 12.79 -6.41
N GLU A 147 16.80 13.01 -7.06
CA GLU A 147 17.04 12.56 -8.44
C GLU A 147 17.03 11.04 -8.58
N LYS A 148 17.56 10.33 -7.58
CA LYS A 148 17.55 8.86 -7.56
C LYS A 148 16.13 8.30 -7.41
N PHE A 149 15.31 8.98 -6.61
CA PHE A 149 13.91 8.63 -6.45
C PHE A 149 13.15 8.74 -7.78
N TYR A 150 13.29 9.86 -8.50
CA TYR A 150 12.64 10.04 -9.80
C TYR A 150 13.16 9.07 -10.86
N LYS A 151 14.42 8.71 -10.82
CA LYS A 151 14.98 7.65 -11.68
C LYS A 151 14.31 6.29 -11.37
N GLY A 152 14.15 5.95 -10.10
CA GLY A 152 13.45 4.73 -9.67
C GLY A 152 11.98 4.74 -10.12
N LEU A 153 11.29 5.86 -9.96
CA LEU A 153 9.92 6.04 -10.42
C LEU A 153 9.77 5.79 -11.92
N GLY A 154 10.71 6.27 -12.73
CA GLY A 154 10.74 6.01 -14.17
C GLY A 154 10.97 4.54 -14.56
N MET A 155 11.51 3.73 -13.63
CA MET A 155 11.79 2.30 -13.87
C MET A 155 10.66 1.38 -13.42
N ILE A 156 9.82 1.82 -12.47
CA ILE A 156 8.89 0.94 -11.75
C ILE A 156 7.88 0.24 -12.66
N SER A 157 7.34 0.93 -13.67
CA SER A 157 6.36 0.34 -14.61
C SER A 157 6.94 -0.86 -15.36
N LYS A 158 8.20 -0.77 -15.81
CA LYS A 158 8.88 -1.89 -16.49
C LYS A 158 9.13 -3.06 -15.55
N ILE A 159 9.55 -2.78 -14.31
CA ILE A 159 9.82 -3.79 -13.28
C ILE A 159 8.52 -4.56 -12.98
N ILE A 160 7.42 -3.86 -12.72
CA ILE A 160 6.12 -4.47 -12.42
C ILE A 160 5.64 -5.33 -13.59
N LYS A 161 5.69 -4.83 -14.83
CA LYS A 161 5.29 -5.60 -16.02
C LYS A 161 6.07 -6.92 -16.15
N ASN A 162 7.36 -6.91 -15.87
CA ASN A 162 8.19 -8.12 -15.89
C ASN A 162 7.87 -9.05 -14.72
N ALA A 163 7.72 -8.52 -13.51
CA ALA A 163 7.37 -9.28 -12.32
C ALA A 163 6.03 -10.03 -12.48
N ARG A 164 5.01 -9.36 -13.02
CA ARG A 164 3.69 -9.95 -13.31
C ARG A 164 3.78 -11.16 -14.24
N LYS A 165 4.60 -11.06 -15.29
CA LYS A 165 4.86 -12.19 -16.19
C LYS A 165 5.61 -13.33 -15.50
N HIS A 166 6.57 -12.97 -14.66
CA HIS A 166 7.39 -13.93 -13.93
C HIS A 166 6.58 -14.79 -12.96
N VAL A 167 5.58 -14.21 -12.30
CA VAL A 167 4.78 -14.92 -11.29
C VAL A 167 3.57 -15.69 -11.88
N ALA A 168 3.26 -15.55 -13.16
CA ALA A 168 1.99 -16.04 -13.72
C ALA A 168 1.75 -17.55 -13.49
N GLU A 169 2.73 -18.40 -13.82
CA GLU A 169 2.62 -19.85 -13.59
C GLU A 169 2.52 -20.21 -12.10
N ARG A 170 3.27 -19.49 -11.28
CA ARG A 170 3.31 -19.69 -9.83
C ARG A 170 2.00 -19.26 -9.16
N ALA A 171 1.36 -18.21 -9.67
CA ALA A 171 0.04 -17.78 -9.22
C ALA A 171 -1.05 -18.83 -9.53
N GLU A 172 -0.99 -19.52 -10.67
CA GLU A 172 -1.88 -20.62 -10.99
C GLU A 172 -1.68 -21.82 -10.05
N ALA A 173 -0.42 -22.17 -9.73
CA ALA A 173 -0.11 -23.22 -8.78
C ALA A 173 -0.58 -22.88 -7.36
N PHE A 174 -0.36 -21.63 -6.93
CA PHE A 174 -0.88 -21.08 -5.68
C PHE A 174 -2.41 -21.22 -5.63
N ALA A 175 -3.10 -20.75 -6.65
CA ALA A 175 -4.55 -20.80 -6.70
C ALA A 175 -5.09 -22.23 -6.60
N GLU A 176 -4.47 -23.20 -7.28
CA GLU A 176 -4.86 -24.60 -7.21
C GLU A 176 -4.64 -25.19 -5.82
N GLU A 177 -3.52 -24.87 -5.16
CA GLU A 177 -3.19 -25.37 -3.83
C GLU A 177 -4.11 -24.77 -2.75
N TYR A 178 -4.43 -23.45 -2.84
CA TYR A 178 -5.08 -22.72 -1.76
C TYR A 178 -6.61 -22.49 -1.97
N LYS A 179 -7.19 -22.94 -3.09
CA LYS A 179 -8.61 -22.70 -3.42
C LYS A 179 -9.63 -23.18 -2.38
N ASN A 180 -9.29 -24.20 -1.58
CA ASN A 180 -10.17 -24.77 -0.57
C ASN A 180 -9.87 -24.30 0.85
N ASP A 181 -8.89 -23.41 1.02
CA ASP A 181 -8.58 -22.87 2.35
C ASP A 181 -9.65 -21.91 2.84
N SER A 182 -9.78 -21.83 4.15
CA SER A 182 -10.62 -20.85 4.83
C SER A 182 -9.82 -19.68 5.41
N VAL A 183 -8.49 -19.78 5.45
CA VAL A 183 -7.61 -18.74 6.00
C VAL A 183 -6.33 -18.65 5.18
N ILE A 184 -5.85 -17.43 4.95
CA ILE A 184 -4.51 -17.15 4.40
C ILE A 184 -3.94 -15.94 5.14
N TYR A 185 -2.76 -16.07 5.74
CA TYR A 185 -2.06 -14.96 6.40
C TYR A 185 -1.13 -14.24 5.43
N THR A 186 -1.15 -12.92 5.45
CA THR A 186 -0.19 -12.10 4.69
C THR A 186 0.89 -11.55 5.60
N MET A 187 2.11 -11.41 5.11
CA MET A 187 3.24 -10.94 5.90
C MET A 187 4.11 -9.96 5.12
N GLY A 188 4.65 -8.96 5.80
CA GLY A 188 5.59 -7.99 5.23
C GLY A 188 6.11 -7.00 6.26
N SER A 189 6.99 -6.11 5.84
CA SER A 189 7.57 -5.07 6.69
C SER A 189 7.84 -3.77 5.93
N GLY A 190 8.27 -2.74 6.65
CA GLY A 190 8.64 -1.45 6.06
C GLY A 190 7.54 -0.88 5.17
N ALA A 191 7.93 -0.22 4.09
CA ALA A 191 6.99 0.40 3.15
C ALA A 191 6.04 -0.60 2.48
N SER A 192 6.41 -1.88 2.39
CA SER A 192 5.59 -2.92 1.76
C SER A 192 4.44 -3.41 2.65
N TYR A 193 4.49 -3.20 3.95
CA TYR A 193 3.46 -3.71 4.87
C TYR A 193 2.04 -3.23 4.48
N GLY A 194 1.93 -2.02 3.93
CA GLY A 194 0.65 -1.53 3.41
C GLY A 194 0.04 -2.43 2.33
N ALA A 195 0.85 -3.07 1.48
CA ALA A 195 0.37 -4.02 0.47
C ALA A 195 -0.11 -5.33 1.12
N ALA A 196 0.61 -5.88 2.11
CA ALA A 196 0.16 -7.04 2.88
C ALA A 196 -1.17 -6.77 3.62
N TYR A 197 -1.31 -5.57 4.18
CA TYR A 197 -2.56 -5.13 4.81
C TYR A 197 -3.72 -5.09 3.81
N MET A 198 -3.51 -4.49 2.64
CA MET A 198 -4.54 -4.40 1.60
C MET A 198 -4.95 -5.79 1.10
N GLU A 199 -3.98 -6.66 0.86
CA GLU A 199 -4.22 -8.02 0.41
C GLU A 199 -5.07 -8.81 1.41
N SER A 200 -4.75 -8.68 2.70
CA SER A 200 -5.52 -9.32 3.77
C SER A 200 -6.96 -8.84 3.82
N ILE A 201 -7.18 -7.54 4.06
CA ILE A 201 -8.54 -7.05 4.38
C ILE A 201 -9.40 -6.81 3.14
N CYS A 202 -8.82 -6.30 2.04
CA CYS A 202 -9.61 -5.96 0.86
C CYS A 202 -9.77 -7.15 -0.10
N ILE A 203 -8.77 -8.02 -0.21
CA ILE A 203 -8.84 -9.13 -1.15
C ILE A 203 -9.32 -10.40 -0.45
N PHE A 204 -8.55 -10.90 0.52
CA PHE A 204 -8.92 -12.17 1.13
C PHE A 204 -10.24 -12.05 1.93
N MET A 205 -10.38 -11.07 2.82
CA MET A 205 -11.61 -10.95 3.61
C MET A 205 -12.78 -10.42 2.79
N GLU A 206 -12.64 -9.25 2.12
CA GLU A 206 -13.76 -8.59 1.44
C GLU A 206 -14.15 -9.30 0.15
N MET A 207 -13.19 -9.59 -0.74
CA MET A 207 -13.45 -10.07 -2.08
C MET A 207 -13.49 -11.59 -2.18
N GLN A 208 -12.81 -12.33 -1.30
CA GLN A 208 -12.75 -13.79 -1.34
C GLN A 208 -13.43 -14.48 -0.16
N TRP A 209 -13.86 -13.74 0.86
CA TRP A 209 -14.50 -14.23 2.08
C TRP A 209 -13.67 -15.29 2.80
N LEU A 210 -12.36 -15.09 2.79
CA LEU A 210 -11.39 -15.87 3.53
C LEU A 210 -11.03 -15.16 4.82
N ASP A 211 -10.85 -15.87 5.90
CA ASP A 211 -10.23 -15.30 7.08
C ASP A 211 -8.78 -14.90 6.75
N SER A 212 -8.36 -13.76 7.25
CA SER A 212 -7.00 -13.29 7.02
C SER A 212 -6.54 -12.34 8.12
N SER A 213 -5.23 -12.22 8.26
CA SER A 213 -4.61 -11.18 9.04
C SER A 213 -3.27 -10.80 8.39
N SER A 214 -2.99 -9.50 8.33
CA SER A 214 -1.67 -9.03 7.96
C SER A 214 -0.75 -9.02 9.17
N ILE A 215 0.37 -9.72 9.09
CA ILE A 215 1.36 -9.85 10.16
C ILE A 215 2.59 -9.03 9.77
N HIS A 216 2.93 -8.03 10.59
CA HIS A 216 4.20 -7.32 10.42
C HIS A 216 5.35 -8.24 10.81
N THR A 217 6.32 -8.49 9.93
CA THR A 217 7.39 -9.47 10.17
C THR A 217 8.26 -9.11 11.38
N GLY A 218 8.38 -7.81 11.71
CA GLY A 218 9.03 -7.35 12.94
C GLY A 218 8.28 -7.73 14.22
N GLU A 219 6.95 -7.94 14.15
CA GLU A 219 6.12 -8.36 15.27
C GLU A 219 5.86 -9.88 15.28
N TYR A 220 6.28 -10.59 14.21
CA TYR A 220 5.98 -11.99 14.05
C TYR A 220 6.39 -12.85 15.26
N PHE A 221 7.56 -12.58 15.84
CA PHE A 221 8.09 -13.31 17.00
C PHE A 221 7.53 -12.86 18.36
N HIS A 222 6.52 -11.99 18.36
CA HIS A 222 5.86 -11.46 19.57
C HIS A 222 4.41 -11.93 19.68
N GLY A 223 4.15 -13.19 19.27
CA GLY A 223 2.85 -13.86 19.37
C GLY A 223 2.49 -14.64 18.10
N PRO A 224 2.44 -14.01 16.90
CA PRO A 224 1.98 -14.68 15.68
C PRO A 224 2.75 -15.95 15.28
N PHE A 225 4.02 -16.06 15.65
CA PHE A 225 4.83 -17.27 15.34
C PHE A 225 4.26 -18.56 15.95
N GLU A 226 3.53 -18.48 17.07
CA GLU A 226 2.94 -19.63 17.75
C GLU A 226 1.82 -20.32 16.95
N ILE A 227 1.18 -19.60 16.01
CA ILE A 227 0.19 -20.22 15.14
C ILE A 227 0.80 -20.95 13.94
N THR A 228 2.13 -20.90 13.78
CA THR A 228 2.80 -21.50 12.62
C THR A 228 2.83 -23.01 12.72
N ASP A 229 2.21 -23.67 11.76
CA ASP A 229 2.22 -25.12 11.63
C ASP A 229 2.32 -25.56 10.16
N ALA A 230 2.39 -26.87 9.92
CA ALA A 230 2.56 -27.41 8.58
C ALA A 230 1.38 -27.15 7.64
N ASN A 231 0.20 -26.83 8.15
CA ASN A 231 -1.03 -26.77 7.38
C ASN A 231 -1.48 -25.33 7.10
N ARG A 232 -1.05 -24.37 7.91
CA ARG A 232 -1.46 -22.97 7.76
C ARG A 232 -0.76 -22.29 6.60
N PRO A 233 -1.53 -21.64 5.71
CA PRO A 233 -0.98 -20.93 4.58
C PRO A 233 -0.51 -19.53 4.97
N PHE A 234 0.70 -19.23 4.53
CA PHE A 234 1.31 -17.89 4.65
C PHE A 234 1.74 -17.38 3.29
N MET A 235 1.44 -16.12 3.00
CA MET A 235 1.93 -15.38 1.86
C MET A 235 2.85 -14.27 2.36
N ILE A 236 4.16 -14.41 2.16
CA ILE A 236 5.15 -13.48 2.70
C ILE A 236 5.83 -12.67 1.60
N GLN A 237 5.89 -11.36 1.81
CA GLN A 237 6.68 -10.41 1.03
C GLN A 237 8.08 -10.31 1.63
N ILE A 238 9.11 -10.46 0.80
CA ILE A 238 10.49 -10.17 1.17
C ILE A 238 10.89 -8.88 0.49
N SER A 239 10.97 -7.81 1.27
CA SER A 239 11.29 -6.47 0.78
C SER A 239 12.73 -6.38 0.27
N GLU A 240 12.98 -5.47 -0.67
CA GLU A 240 14.32 -5.01 -0.99
C GLU A 240 14.59 -3.73 -0.20
N GLY A 241 15.72 -3.66 0.50
CA GLY A 241 16.11 -2.51 1.31
C GLY A 241 16.26 -2.84 2.81
N THR A 242 16.08 -1.84 3.65
CA THR A 242 16.51 -1.86 5.07
C THR A 242 15.74 -2.83 5.96
N THR A 243 14.50 -3.17 5.63
CA THR A 243 13.67 -4.08 6.44
C THR A 243 13.73 -5.55 5.98
N ARG A 244 14.50 -5.84 4.93
CA ARG A 244 14.66 -7.19 4.37
C ARG A 244 15.05 -8.25 5.43
N GLU A 245 15.92 -7.91 6.34
CA GLU A 245 16.37 -8.83 7.41
C GLU A 245 15.22 -9.32 8.30
N LEU A 246 14.19 -8.48 8.53
CA LEU A 246 13.00 -8.86 9.29
C LEU A 246 12.20 -9.94 8.55
N ASP A 247 12.04 -9.74 7.25
CA ASP A 247 11.29 -10.65 6.38
C ASP A 247 12.03 -11.98 6.22
N GLU A 248 13.34 -11.96 5.99
CA GLU A 248 14.19 -13.15 5.87
C GLU A 248 14.23 -13.97 7.17
N ARG A 249 14.26 -13.30 8.33
CA ARG A 249 14.17 -13.95 9.63
C ARG A 249 12.84 -14.69 9.80
N ALA A 250 11.74 -14.03 9.43
CA ALA A 250 10.40 -14.63 9.46
C ALA A 250 10.30 -15.81 8.51
N LEU A 251 10.79 -15.67 7.26
CA LEU A 251 10.82 -16.74 6.27
C LEU A 251 11.64 -17.95 6.72
N THR A 252 12.79 -17.70 7.37
CA THR A 252 13.64 -18.79 7.92
C THR A 252 12.88 -19.61 8.95
N PHE A 253 12.12 -18.98 9.81
CA PHE A 253 11.26 -19.68 10.77
C PHE A 253 10.10 -20.41 10.10
N LEU A 254 9.41 -19.74 9.16
CA LEU A 254 8.33 -20.37 8.38
C LEU A 254 8.81 -21.63 7.68
N LYS A 255 9.95 -21.61 7.00
CA LYS A 255 10.53 -22.79 6.30
C LYS A 255 10.81 -23.95 7.21
N LYS A 256 11.00 -23.73 8.51
CA LYS A 256 11.25 -24.79 9.50
C LYS A 256 9.96 -25.49 9.96
N TYR A 257 8.86 -24.75 10.07
CA TYR A 257 7.63 -25.24 10.72
C TYR A 257 6.41 -25.27 9.80
N ALA A 258 6.33 -24.41 8.81
CA ALA A 258 5.25 -24.39 7.82
C ALA A 258 5.67 -25.14 6.54
N LYS A 259 4.67 -25.68 5.83
CA LYS A 259 4.87 -26.30 4.50
C LYS A 259 4.19 -25.53 3.38
N ARG A 260 3.26 -24.64 3.75
CA ARG A 260 2.39 -23.91 2.84
C ARG A 260 2.77 -22.44 2.89
N ILE A 261 3.77 -22.07 2.10
CA ILE A 261 4.36 -20.73 2.09
C ILE A 261 4.46 -20.23 0.66
N GLU A 262 3.74 -19.18 0.34
CA GLU A 262 3.98 -18.42 -0.88
C GLU A 262 4.94 -17.26 -0.58
N VAL A 263 6.04 -17.20 -1.32
CA VAL A 263 7.10 -16.18 -1.10
C VAL A 263 7.17 -15.24 -2.28
N LEU A 264 6.96 -13.97 -2.09
CA LEU A 264 7.19 -12.91 -3.07
C LEU A 264 8.45 -12.14 -2.68
N ASP A 265 9.55 -12.36 -3.40
CA ASP A 265 10.83 -11.69 -3.13
C ASP A 265 11.04 -10.54 -4.12
N ALA A 266 11.08 -9.30 -3.61
CA ALA A 266 11.27 -8.09 -4.41
C ALA A 266 12.57 -8.12 -5.22
N LYS A 267 13.63 -8.77 -4.69
CA LYS A 267 14.91 -8.94 -5.37
C LYS A 267 14.78 -9.88 -6.57
N GLU A 268 14.12 -11.01 -6.40
CA GLU A 268 13.81 -11.94 -7.48
C GLU A 268 12.96 -11.28 -8.56
N LEU A 269 12.03 -10.42 -8.15
CA LEU A 269 11.12 -9.68 -9.02
C LEU A 269 11.75 -8.45 -9.68
N GLY A 270 13.06 -8.22 -9.47
CA GLY A 270 13.86 -7.23 -10.20
C GLY A 270 13.96 -5.84 -9.58
N LEU A 271 13.47 -5.66 -8.33
CA LEU A 271 13.44 -4.35 -7.68
C LEU A 271 14.84 -3.83 -7.35
N SER A 272 15.85 -4.71 -7.17
CA SER A 272 17.26 -4.34 -6.93
C SER A 272 17.91 -3.52 -8.07
N THR A 273 17.22 -3.34 -9.19
CA THR A 273 17.68 -2.44 -10.26
C THR A 273 17.50 -0.96 -9.92
N ILE A 274 16.68 -0.65 -8.93
CA ILE A 274 16.51 0.69 -8.36
C ILE A 274 17.65 0.95 -7.35
N ASP A 275 18.11 2.21 -7.28
CA ASP A 275 19.18 2.61 -6.35
C ASP A 275 18.82 2.25 -4.91
N ALA A 276 19.79 1.63 -4.21
CA ALA A 276 19.61 1.12 -2.86
C ALA A 276 19.16 2.18 -1.83
N SER A 277 19.48 3.47 -2.07
CA SER A 277 19.07 4.55 -1.17
C SER A 277 17.57 4.90 -1.22
N VAL A 278 16.85 4.41 -2.24
CA VAL A 278 15.42 4.72 -2.44
C VAL A 278 14.56 3.49 -2.70
N VAL A 279 15.16 2.33 -2.89
CA VAL A 279 14.45 1.08 -3.27
C VAL A 279 13.35 0.69 -2.29
N ASP A 280 13.55 0.94 -1.00
CA ASP A 280 12.57 0.65 0.05
C ASP A 280 11.17 1.16 -0.30
N TYR A 281 11.06 2.34 -0.87
CA TYR A 281 9.79 3.02 -1.11
C TYR A 281 9.02 2.46 -2.31
N PHE A 282 9.64 1.61 -3.13
CA PHE A 282 9.02 1.00 -4.30
C PHE A 282 8.50 -0.42 -4.05
N ASN A 283 8.80 -1.05 -2.91
CA ASN A 283 8.33 -2.39 -2.57
C ASN A 283 6.81 -2.51 -2.61
N HIS A 284 6.10 -1.54 -2.04
CA HIS A 284 4.64 -1.54 -2.04
C HIS A 284 4.07 -1.52 -3.46
N ALA A 285 4.61 -0.65 -4.32
CA ALA A 285 4.18 -0.56 -5.72
C ALA A 285 4.35 -1.89 -6.45
N LEU A 286 5.48 -2.58 -6.22
CA LEU A 286 5.74 -3.88 -6.80
C LEU A 286 4.70 -4.92 -6.32
N PHE A 287 4.59 -5.13 -5.01
CA PHE A 287 3.73 -6.20 -4.47
C PHE A 287 2.25 -5.94 -4.72
N ASN A 288 1.77 -4.71 -4.53
CA ASN A 288 0.39 -4.34 -4.79
C ASN A 288 -0.03 -4.60 -6.25
N ASN A 289 0.92 -4.56 -7.19
CA ASN A 289 0.67 -4.79 -8.59
C ASN A 289 1.01 -6.21 -9.06
N VAL A 290 1.67 -7.01 -8.26
CA VAL A 290 1.88 -8.45 -8.48
C VAL A 290 0.71 -9.29 -7.94
N TYR A 291 0.18 -8.93 -6.79
CA TYR A 291 -0.97 -9.61 -6.17
C TYR A 291 -2.18 -9.83 -7.08
N PRO A 292 -2.60 -8.88 -7.94
CA PRO A 292 -3.71 -9.11 -8.85
C PRO A 292 -3.60 -10.38 -9.71
N ILE A 293 -2.38 -10.84 -10.06
CA ILE A 293 -2.19 -12.09 -10.79
C ILE A 293 -2.63 -13.29 -9.94
N TYR A 294 -2.21 -13.31 -8.68
CA TYR A 294 -2.63 -14.34 -7.71
C TYR A 294 -4.12 -14.29 -7.41
N ASN A 295 -4.65 -13.07 -7.26
CA ASN A 295 -6.04 -12.84 -6.87
C ASN A 295 -7.02 -13.32 -7.94
N HIS A 296 -6.71 -13.06 -9.22
CA HIS A 296 -7.52 -13.55 -10.35
C HIS A 296 -7.45 -15.06 -10.48
N ALA A 297 -6.25 -15.64 -10.38
CA ALA A 297 -6.09 -17.10 -10.41
C ALA A 297 -6.89 -17.74 -9.26
N LEU A 298 -6.76 -17.23 -8.04
CA LEU A 298 -7.46 -17.76 -6.87
C LEU A 298 -8.99 -17.61 -7.01
N ALA A 299 -9.48 -16.43 -7.39
CA ALA A 299 -10.91 -16.17 -7.59
C ALA A 299 -11.52 -17.11 -8.65
N THR A 300 -10.77 -17.37 -9.73
CA THR A 300 -11.18 -18.32 -10.80
C THR A 300 -11.28 -19.74 -10.25
N LYS A 301 -10.25 -20.22 -9.53
CA LYS A 301 -10.23 -21.58 -8.96
C LYS A 301 -11.27 -21.79 -7.85
N ARG A 302 -11.61 -20.74 -7.15
CA ARG A 302 -12.64 -20.75 -6.08
C ARG A 302 -14.06 -20.59 -6.66
N GLU A 303 -14.20 -20.28 -7.93
CA GLU A 303 -15.49 -19.88 -8.53
C GLU A 303 -16.15 -18.72 -7.78
N HIS A 304 -15.32 -17.82 -7.22
CA HIS A 304 -15.74 -16.69 -6.41
C HIS A 304 -15.18 -15.37 -6.98
N PRO A 305 -15.91 -14.73 -7.92
CA PRO A 305 -15.45 -13.52 -8.60
C PRO A 305 -15.06 -12.39 -7.63
N LEU A 306 -13.96 -11.68 -7.93
CA LEU A 306 -13.49 -10.54 -7.15
C LEU A 306 -14.50 -9.39 -7.00
N ALA A 307 -15.50 -9.33 -7.89
CA ALA A 307 -16.57 -8.33 -7.82
C ALA A 307 -17.70 -8.69 -6.86
N THR A 308 -17.69 -9.90 -6.25
CA THR A 308 -18.72 -10.33 -5.32
C THR A 308 -18.75 -9.45 -4.08
N ARG A 309 -19.92 -8.92 -3.72
CA ARG A 309 -20.13 -8.05 -2.56
C ARG A 309 -21.39 -8.47 -1.81
N ARG A 310 -21.44 -8.17 -0.52
CA ARG A 310 -22.61 -8.36 0.34
C ARG A 310 -23.45 -7.10 0.45
N TYR A 311 -22.88 -5.93 0.15
CA TYR A 311 -23.53 -4.62 0.18
C TYR A 311 -22.91 -3.66 -0.83
#